data_aa0393ac8ed41a34dadac861a87cb3ec
#
_entry.id   aa0393ac8ed41a34dadac861a87cb3ec
#
_cell.length_a   1.000
_cell.length_b   1.000
_cell.length_c   1.000
_cell.angle_alpha   90.00
_cell.angle_beta   90.00
_cell.angle_gamma   90.00
#
_symmetry.space_group_name_H-M   'P 1'
#
loop_
_entity.id
_entity.type
_entity.pdbx_description
1 polymer ?
#
loop_
_entity_poly.entity_id
_entity_poly.type
_entity_poly.pdbx_seq_one_letter_code
_entity_poly.pdbx_strand_id
1 'polypeptide(L)'
;MPAPTRIEKVETFLWDRWLLIKIHCEDGTVGIGEGGVHGWQRPTKTMVETMAVYLEGKDPSNIEHHYQWLYRSSHFMGSVVQGALSAIDIALWDIKGKRLEVPIYDLMGGKTRDRVRCYMHVGGNTKDELVADAVKRAREGFTAVRFTPFARDYYLHKSYAEWADEAVERVGAVKEAVGKGVDICVEIHRQMSPAESIWLGRRLEQFNPFFYEDPMLPDSPARMADVQDQCNIPIATGERFTTIFEFEQLLAANATSYIRPDLCLCGGLSGCKKVAAMAEAKHIKVIPHNPLSPVSTAACVQLDACIPNFALQEYTGESEPPKSDLLVKPLELKDGYLTVPEGPGLGIELNEAALAKPENPKILDTPIGYDGSGQDR
;
A
#
# COMPACT_ATOMS: atom_id res chain seq x y z
N MET A 1 -15.53 30.43 2.41
CA MET A 1 -15.02 29.33 3.27
C MET A 1 -16.20 28.83 4.10
N PRO A 2 -16.32 27.52 4.36
CA PRO A 2 -17.37 26.99 5.24
C PRO A 2 -17.25 27.59 6.64
N ALA A 3 -18.38 27.58 7.39
CA ALA A 3 -18.39 28.05 8.77
C ALA A 3 -17.41 27.23 9.64
N PRO A 4 -16.84 27.79 10.71
CA PRO A 4 -16.03 27.01 11.66
C PRO A 4 -16.80 25.80 12.21
N THR A 5 -16.10 24.68 12.38
CA THR A 5 -16.63 23.48 13.00
C THR A 5 -15.57 22.85 13.90
N ARG A 6 -15.98 21.92 14.77
CA ARG A 6 -15.07 21.18 15.65
C ARG A 6 -15.30 19.69 15.49
N ILE A 7 -14.28 18.91 15.80
CA ILE A 7 -14.40 17.44 15.91
C ILE A 7 -15.25 17.13 17.14
N GLU A 8 -16.35 16.40 16.93
CA GLU A 8 -17.27 15.97 17.99
C GLU A 8 -16.81 14.64 18.60
N LYS A 9 -16.49 13.64 17.76
CA LYS A 9 -16.04 12.32 18.17
C LYS A 9 -15.26 11.60 17.08
N VAL A 10 -14.51 10.57 17.51
CA VAL A 10 -13.85 9.61 16.62
C VAL A 10 -14.41 8.22 16.89
N GLU A 11 -14.85 7.53 15.85
CA GLU A 11 -15.33 6.15 15.92
C GLU A 11 -14.37 5.21 15.20
N THR A 12 -14.19 4.01 15.72
CA THR A 12 -13.28 3.00 15.18
C THR A 12 -14.03 1.71 14.90
N PHE A 13 -13.74 1.08 13.76
CA PHE A 13 -14.39 -0.14 13.30
C PHE A 13 -13.33 -1.18 12.93
N LEU A 14 -13.31 -2.32 13.63
CA LEU A 14 -12.57 -3.49 13.19
C LEU A 14 -13.47 -4.25 12.21
N TRP A 15 -13.21 -4.06 10.94
CA TRP A 15 -14.02 -4.64 9.86
C TRP A 15 -13.22 -5.68 9.09
N ASP A 16 -13.65 -6.92 9.10
CA ASP A 16 -12.86 -8.07 8.61
C ASP A 16 -11.44 -8.04 9.21
N ARG A 17 -10.43 -7.77 8.41
CA ARG A 17 -9.02 -7.67 8.83
C ARG A 17 -8.45 -6.25 8.76
N TRP A 18 -9.30 -5.23 8.66
CA TRP A 18 -8.91 -3.83 8.54
C TRP A 18 -9.42 -2.98 9.70
N LEU A 19 -8.77 -1.86 9.93
CA LEU A 19 -9.19 -0.84 10.88
C LEU A 19 -9.68 0.38 10.12
N LEU A 20 -10.97 0.63 10.15
CA LEU A 20 -11.60 1.84 9.62
C LEU A 20 -11.92 2.81 10.75
N ILE A 21 -11.91 4.11 10.45
CA ILE A 21 -12.30 5.15 11.38
C ILE A 21 -13.26 6.13 10.74
N LYS A 22 -14.09 6.77 11.57
CA LYS A 22 -14.88 7.95 11.23
C LYS A 22 -14.58 9.07 12.20
N ILE A 23 -14.36 10.26 11.68
CA ILE A 23 -14.25 11.49 12.47
C ILE A 23 -15.50 12.32 12.19
N HIS A 24 -16.28 12.57 13.21
CA HIS A 24 -17.53 13.34 13.14
C HIS A 24 -17.28 14.78 13.56
N CYS A 25 -17.84 15.72 12.81
CA CYS A 25 -17.80 17.16 13.12
C CYS A 25 -19.19 17.67 13.55
N GLU A 26 -19.21 18.73 14.36
CA GLU A 26 -20.46 19.37 14.87
C GLU A 26 -21.39 19.84 13.75
N ASP A 27 -20.87 20.14 12.56
CA ASP A 27 -21.67 20.53 11.38
C ASP A 27 -22.24 19.34 10.59
N GLY A 28 -22.09 18.12 11.11
CA GLY A 28 -22.55 16.89 10.48
C GLY A 28 -21.60 16.29 9.43
N THR A 29 -20.48 16.96 9.13
CA THR A 29 -19.46 16.39 8.21
C THR A 29 -18.81 15.18 8.86
N VAL A 30 -18.65 14.09 8.09
CA VAL A 30 -17.98 12.87 8.55
C VAL A 30 -16.84 12.54 7.61
N GLY A 31 -15.62 12.45 8.15
CA GLY A 31 -14.43 11.97 7.43
C GLY A 31 -14.17 10.49 7.69
N ILE A 32 -13.63 9.82 6.69
CA ILE A 32 -13.35 8.38 6.69
C ILE A 32 -11.85 8.19 6.55
N GLY A 33 -11.28 7.26 7.32
CA GLY A 33 -9.89 6.87 7.22
C GLY A 33 -9.66 5.39 7.48
N GLU A 34 -8.46 4.90 7.18
CA GLU A 34 -8.05 3.51 7.39
C GLU A 34 -6.64 3.47 7.96
N GLY A 35 -6.42 2.58 8.95
CA GLY A 35 -5.10 2.29 9.54
C GLY A 35 -4.58 0.93 9.10
N GLY A 36 -3.37 0.89 8.52
CA GLY A 36 -2.87 -0.21 7.72
C GLY A 36 -1.86 -1.16 8.39
N VAL A 37 -1.88 -1.36 9.70
CA VAL A 37 -0.90 -2.25 10.35
C VAL A 37 -1.40 -3.68 10.38
N HIS A 38 -0.95 -4.48 9.42
CA HIS A 38 -1.35 -5.87 9.26
C HIS A 38 -1.06 -6.71 10.52
N GLY A 39 -2.10 -7.40 11.03
CA GLY A 39 -2.02 -8.20 12.25
C GLY A 39 -2.08 -7.39 13.56
N TRP A 40 -1.94 -6.07 13.51
CA TRP A 40 -1.92 -5.16 14.67
C TRP A 40 -3.10 -4.18 14.69
N GLN A 41 -4.22 -4.51 14.04
CA GLN A 41 -5.39 -3.64 13.96
C GLN A 41 -5.96 -3.27 15.33
N ARG A 42 -5.98 -4.22 16.30
CA ARG A 42 -6.46 -3.96 17.66
C ARG A 42 -5.60 -2.98 18.44
N PRO A 43 -4.25 -3.14 18.52
CA PRO A 43 -3.39 -2.12 19.09
C PRO A 43 -3.52 -0.77 18.40
N THR A 44 -3.62 -0.73 17.06
CA THR A 44 -3.78 0.49 16.30
C THR A 44 -5.11 1.18 16.59
N LYS A 45 -6.20 0.41 16.73
CA LYS A 45 -7.50 0.92 17.19
C LYS A 45 -7.38 1.63 18.53
N THR A 46 -6.78 0.99 19.52
CA THR A 46 -6.59 1.59 20.84
C THR A 46 -5.74 2.85 20.78
N MET A 47 -4.74 2.90 19.87
CA MET A 47 -3.94 4.09 19.65
C MET A 47 -4.76 5.23 19.04
N VAL A 48 -5.64 4.95 18.05
CA VAL A 48 -6.58 5.95 17.52
C VAL A 48 -7.48 6.49 18.64
N GLU A 49 -8.05 5.64 19.48
CA GLU A 49 -8.89 6.04 20.61
C GLU A 49 -8.14 6.91 21.63
N THR A 50 -6.85 6.62 21.85
CA THR A 50 -5.96 7.45 22.69
C THR A 50 -5.72 8.84 22.06
N MET A 51 -5.48 8.88 20.76
CA MET A 51 -5.27 10.12 20.01
C MET A 51 -6.56 10.95 19.87
N ALA A 52 -7.72 10.31 19.86
CA ALA A 52 -9.04 10.95 19.76
C ALA A 52 -9.28 11.94 20.91
N VAL A 53 -8.82 11.63 22.11
CA VAL A 53 -8.90 12.51 23.29
C VAL A 53 -8.31 13.91 23.03
N TYR A 54 -7.23 13.97 22.24
CA TYR A 54 -6.66 15.26 21.84
C TYR A 54 -7.48 15.94 20.75
N LEU A 55 -8.04 15.17 19.80
CA LEU A 55 -8.71 15.71 18.62
C LEU A 55 -10.09 16.32 18.94
N GLU A 56 -10.82 15.76 19.90
CA GLU A 56 -12.14 16.25 20.30
C GLU A 56 -12.11 17.75 20.68
N GLY A 57 -13.06 18.50 20.15
CA GLY A 57 -13.13 19.95 20.31
C GLY A 57 -12.15 20.76 19.45
N LYS A 58 -11.29 20.11 18.62
CA LYS A 58 -10.34 20.82 17.74
C LYS A 58 -10.97 21.12 16.37
N ASP A 59 -10.40 22.10 15.69
CA ASP A 59 -10.72 22.45 14.31
C ASP A 59 -10.11 21.41 13.34
N PRO A 60 -10.91 20.65 12.57
CA PRO A 60 -10.40 19.60 11.68
C PRO A 60 -9.58 20.15 10.49
N SER A 61 -9.63 21.43 10.22
CA SER A 61 -8.96 22.02 9.06
C SER A 61 -7.44 22.15 9.19
N ASN A 62 -6.91 22.06 10.44
CA ASN A 62 -5.50 22.21 10.75
C ASN A 62 -4.73 20.87 10.67
N ILE A 63 -4.82 20.17 9.54
CA ILE A 63 -4.33 18.79 9.35
C ILE A 63 -2.85 18.65 9.74
N GLU A 64 -1.96 19.47 9.15
CA GLU A 64 -0.52 19.41 9.46
C GLU A 64 -0.22 19.68 10.93
N HIS A 65 -0.97 20.61 11.58
CA HIS A 65 -0.81 20.87 13.01
C HIS A 65 -1.15 19.61 13.83
N HIS A 66 -2.28 18.94 13.53
CA HIS A 66 -2.68 17.73 14.23
C HIS A 66 -1.69 16.59 13.97
N TYR A 67 -1.23 16.43 12.74
CA TYR A 67 -0.18 15.48 12.39
C TYR A 67 1.06 15.68 13.25
N GLN A 68 1.61 16.91 13.28
CA GLN A 68 2.83 17.22 14.02
C GLN A 68 2.64 17.09 15.52
N TRP A 69 1.48 17.48 16.06
CA TRP A 69 1.20 17.35 17.47
C TRP A 69 1.14 15.88 17.89
N LEU A 70 0.37 15.06 17.19
CA LEU A 70 0.24 13.62 17.47
C LEU A 70 1.57 12.88 17.27
N TYR A 71 2.31 13.22 16.23
CA TYR A 71 3.64 12.64 15.98
C TYR A 71 4.61 12.97 17.13
N ARG A 72 4.71 14.23 17.54
CA ARG A 72 5.69 14.71 18.51
C ARG A 72 5.29 14.38 19.96
N SER A 73 4.01 14.23 20.26
CA SER A 73 3.53 13.83 21.58
C SER A 73 3.75 12.33 21.86
N SER A 74 3.95 11.54 20.82
CA SER A 74 4.26 10.11 20.95
C SER A 74 5.75 9.94 21.31
N HIS A 75 6.02 9.61 22.57
CA HIS A 75 7.40 9.45 23.05
C HIS A 75 8.10 8.25 22.39
N PHE A 76 7.35 7.16 22.17
CA PHE A 76 7.80 5.97 21.46
C PHE A 76 7.06 5.87 20.13
N MET A 77 7.85 5.73 19.04
CA MET A 77 7.33 5.63 17.69
C MET A 77 7.20 4.16 17.24
N GLY A 78 6.66 3.95 16.09
CA GLY A 78 6.53 2.63 15.47
C GLY A 78 5.26 2.52 14.64
N SER A 79 5.09 1.38 13.97
CA SER A 79 4.02 1.14 13.00
C SER A 79 2.61 1.34 13.56
N VAL A 80 2.36 0.94 14.81
CA VAL A 80 1.04 1.11 15.46
C VAL A 80 0.68 2.60 15.61
N VAL A 81 1.64 3.42 16.05
CA VAL A 81 1.45 4.87 16.18
C VAL A 81 1.23 5.51 14.81
N GLN A 82 2.06 5.14 13.85
CA GLN A 82 1.99 5.67 12.49
C GLN A 82 0.73 5.23 11.74
N GLY A 83 0.27 4.00 11.93
CA GLY A 83 -0.99 3.53 11.37
C GLY A 83 -2.19 4.29 11.92
N ALA A 84 -2.20 4.57 13.23
CA ALA A 84 -3.25 5.38 13.85
C ALA A 84 -3.23 6.83 13.33
N LEU A 85 -2.03 7.42 13.23
CA LEU A 85 -1.84 8.76 12.71
C LEU A 85 -2.26 8.84 11.24
N SER A 86 -1.95 7.82 10.44
CA SER A 86 -2.33 7.74 9.02
C SER A 86 -3.85 7.70 8.84
N ALA A 87 -4.54 6.89 9.65
CA ALA A 87 -6.00 6.83 9.62
C ALA A 87 -6.64 8.20 9.91
N ILE A 88 -6.13 8.90 10.92
CA ILE A 88 -6.60 10.24 11.31
C ILE A 88 -6.32 11.25 10.20
N ASP A 89 -5.11 11.24 9.63
CA ASP A 89 -4.72 12.14 8.54
C ASP A 89 -5.64 11.99 7.32
N ILE A 90 -5.87 10.76 6.86
CA ILE A 90 -6.77 10.45 5.74
C ILE A 90 -8.18 10.98 6.03
N ALA A 91 -8.72 10.74 7.23
CA ALA A 91 -10.06 11.19 7.61
C ALA A 91 -10.16 12.72 7.68
N LEU A 92 -9.12 13.41 8.15
CA LEU A 92 -9.09 14.89 8.18
C LEU A 92 -9.02 15.49 6.78
N TRP A 93 -8.27 14.87 5.86
CA TRP A 93 -8.29 15.27 4.45
C TRP A 93 -9.64 15.06 3.79
N ASP A 94 -10.33 13.95 4.11
CA ASP A 94 -11.68 13.67 3.63
C ASP A 94 -12.69 14.73 4.12
N ILE A 95 -12.64 15.11 5.42
CA ILE A 95 -13.42 16.21 5.98
C ILE A 95 -13.15 17.51 5.20
N LYS A 96 -11.88 17.83 4.99
CA LYS A 96 -11.50 19.08 4.33
C LYS A 96 -12.05 19.16 2.91
N GLY A 97 -11.91 18.07 2.14
CA GLY A 97 -12.47 17.98 0.79
C GLY A 97 -13.99 18.08 0.78
N LYS A 98 -14.69 17.37 1.66
CA LYS A 98 -16.15 17.41 1.79
C LYS A 98 -16.67 18.80 2.15
N ARG A 99 -16.04 19.46 3.12
CA ARG A 99 -16.44 20.81 3.54
C ARG A 99 -16.19 21.90 2.49
N LEU A 100 -15.22 21.68 1.61
CA LEU A 100 -14.93 22.58 0.49
C LEU A 100 -15.61 22.12 -0.81
N GLU A 101 -16.33 21.02 -0.79
CA GLU A 101 -17.03 20.42 -1.94
C GLU A 101 -16.09 20.10 -3.12
N VAL A 102 -14.85 19.70 -2.82
CA VAL A 102 -13.83 19.34 -3.82
C VAL A 102 -13.16 18.02 -3.49
N PRO A 103 -12.66 17.26 -4.49
CA PRO A 103 -11.81 16.09 -4.26
C PRO A 103 -10.51 16.48 -3.55
N ILE A 104 -9.88 15.52 -2.86
CA ILE A 104 -8.63 15.76 -2.15
C ILE A 104 -7.50 16.15 -3.11
N TYR A 105 -7.40 15.53 -4.29
CA TYR A 105 -6.36 15.88 -5.27
C TYR A 105 -6.39 17.35 -5.69
N ASP A 106 -7.55 18.00 -5.72
CA ASP A 106 -7.65 19.44 -6.03
C ASP A 106 -6.99 20.30 -4.95
N LEU A 107 -7.11 19.91 -3.68
CA LEU A 107 -6.43 20.55 -2.55
C LEU A 107 -4.91 20.32 -2.56
N MET A 108 -4.47 19.28 -3.26
CA MET A 108 -3.07 18.88 -3.38
C MET A 108 -2.37 19.37 -4.66
N GLY A 109 -3.04 20.19 -5.48
CA GLY A 109 -2.47 20.81 -6.67
C GLY A 109 -3.14 20.43 -7.99
N GLY A 110 -4.21 19.64 -7.95
CA GLY A 110 -4.98 19.23 -9.13
C GLY A 110 -4.47 17.94 -9.78
N LYS A 111 -5.22 17.46 -10.77
CA LYS A 111 -4.92 16.23 -11.49
C LYS A 111 -3.75 16.38 -12.45
N THR A 112 -2.84 15.42 -12.42
CA THR A 112 -1.83 15.17 -13.46
C THR A 112 -2.25 14.05 -14.41
N ARG A 113 -3.29 13.28 -14.05
CA ARG A 113 -3.88 12.19 -14.85
C ARG A 113 -5.34 11.97 -14.52
N ASP A 114 -6.10 11.43 -15.49
CA ASP A 114 -7.54 11.16 -15.33
C ASP A 114 -7.85 9.72 -14.92
N ARG A 115 -6.86 8.83 -15.00
CA ARG A 115 -6.95 7.42 -14.61
C ARG A 115 -5.64 6.91 -14.05
N VAL A 116 -5.73 5.94 -13.16
CA VAL A 116 -4.61 5.36 -12.43
C VAL A 116 -4.37 3.94 -12.94
N ARG A 117 -3.20 3.68 -13.54
CA ARG A 117 -2.81 2.35 -14.02
C ARG A 117 -2.56 1.43 -12.84
N CYS A 118 -3.20 0.24 -12.86
CA CYS A 118 -3.07 -0.74 -11.79
C CYS A 118 -2.29 -1.98 -12.24
N TYR A 119 -1.63 -2.62 -11.28
CA TYR A 119 -1.26 -4.02 -11.41
C TYR A 119 -2.17 -4.89 -10.55
N MET A 120 -2.42 -6.11 -11.00
CA MET A 120 -3.23 -7.10 -10.28
C MET A 120 -2.35 -8.16 -9.67
N HIS A 121 -2.64 -8.53 -8.43
CA HIS A 121 -2.04 -9.72 -7.81
C HIS A 121 -2.53 -10.98 -8.52
N VAL A 122 -1.60 -11.85 -8.87
CA VAL A 122 -1.88 -13.17 -9.41
C VAL A 122 -1.16 -14.23 -8.59
N GLY A 123 -1.74 -15.42 -8.52
CA GLY A 123 -1.22 -16.49 -7.70
C GLY A 123 -1.54 -17.88 -8.23
N GLY A 124 -0.90 -18.86 -7.63
CA GLY A 124 -1.12 -20.29 -7.91
C GLY A 124 -0.07 -21.13 -7.19
N ASN A 125 -0.47 -22.27 -6.64
CA ASN A 125 0.46 -23.20 -6.00
C ASN A 125 1.36 -23.89 -7.03
N THR A 126 0.82 -24.18 -8.20
CA THR A 126 1.55 -24.73 -9.34
C THR A 126 1.91 -23.64 -10.35
N LYS A 127 2.88 -23.92 -11.21
CA LYS A 127 3.24 -23.05 -12.34
C LYS A 127 2.04 -22.82 -13.27
N ASP A 128 1.28 -23.86 -13.56
CA ASP A 128 0.15 -23.78 -14.49
C ASP A 128 -1.01 -22.94 -13.92
N GLU A 129 -1.29 -23.06 -12.62
CA GLU A 129 -2.27 -22.18 -11.94
C GLU A 129 -1.84 -20.71 -11.97
N LEU A 130 -0.57 -20.43 -11.67
CA LEU A 130 -0.03 -19.08 -11.73
C LEU A 130 -0.14 -18.48 -13.14
N VAL A 131 0.24 -19.23 -14.16
CA VAL A 131 0.12 -18.82 -15.58
C VAL A 131 -1.34 -18.58 -15.95
N ALA A 132 -2.25 -19.48 -15.56
CA ALA A 132 -3.67 -19.37 -15.87
C ALA A 132 -4.28 -18.10 -15.24
N ASP A 133 -3.94 -17.79 -13.99
CA ASP A 133 -4.43 -16.56 -13.33
C ASP A 133 -3.84 -15.31 -13.99
N ALA A 134 -2.54 -15.29 -14.31
CA ALA A 134 -1.90 -14.18 -15.03
C ALA A 134 -2.56 -13.91 -16.40
N VAL A 135 -2.81 -14.95 -17.18
CA VAL A 135 -3.51 -14.85 -18.47
C VAL A 135 -4.94 -14.35 -18.30
N LYS A 136 -5.65 -14.82 -17.25
CA LYS A 136 -6.99 -14.33 -16.92
C LYS A 136 -6.98 -12.83 -16.68
N ARG A 137 -6.06 -12.31 -15.85
CA ARG A 137 -5.97 -10.88 -15.55
C ARG A 137 -5.58 -10.04 -16.76
N ALA A 138 -4.68 -10.56 -17.60
CA ALA A 138 -4.36 -9.91 -18.87
C ALA A 138 -5.59 -9.77 -19.79
N ARG A 139 -6.46 -10.79 -19.84
CA ARG A 139 -7.74 -10.75 -20.61
C ARG A 139 -8.76 -9.81 -19.99
N GLU A 140 -8.73 -9.58 -18.69
CA GLU A 140 -9.53 -8.57 -17.99
C GLU A 140 -9.03 -7.12 -18.23
N GLY A 141 -7.96 -6.95 -19.01
CA GLY A 141 -7.41 -5.66 -19.42
C GLY A 141 -6.23 -5.16 -18.56
N PHE A 142 -5.79 -5.92 -17.57
CA PHE A 142 -4.59 -5.54 -16.81
C PHE A 142 -3.35 -5.60 -17.68
N THR A 143 -2.59 -4.51 -17.68
CA THR A 143 -1.32 -4.38 -18.41
C THR A 143 -0.10 -4.60 -17.51
N ALA A 144 -0.32 -4.94 -16.24
CA ALA A 144 0.71 -5.33 -15.28
C ALA A 144 0.15 -6.36 -14.30
N VAL A 145 0.95 -7.38 -13.97
CA VAL A 145 0.62 -8.41 -12.98
C VAL A 145 1.78 -8.59 -12.00
N ARG A 146 1.47 -8.83 -10.73
CA ARG A 146 2.45 -9.01 -9.66
C ARG A 146 2.25 -10.36 -9.00
N PHE A 147 3.33 -11.09 -8.76
CA PHE A 147 3.30 -12.41 -8.15
C PHE A 147 4.60 -12.75 -7.42
N THR A 148 4.46 -13.62 -6.43
CA THR A 148 5.60 -14.30 -5.81
C THR A 148 5.92 -15.55 -6.64
N PRO A 149 7.16 -15.72 -7.11
CA PRO A 149 7.53 -16.81 -8.01
C PRO A 149 7.71 -18.15 -7.30
N PHE A 150 7.49 -18.21 -6.01
CA PHE A 150 7.66 -19.42 -5.22
C PHE A 150 6.33 -20.14 -5.00
N ALA A 151 6.37 -21.48 -4.97
CA ALA A 151 5.28 -22.27 -4.45
C ALA A 151 5.10 -21.99 -2.95
N ARG A 152 3.88 -22.14 -2.46
CA ARG A 152 3.60 -22.08 -1.03
C ARG A 152 4.46 -23.12 -0.30
N ASP A 153 5.07 -22.71 0.81
CA ASP A 153 5.91 -23.56 1.66
C ASP A 153 7.20 -24.10 0.98
N TYR A 154 7.69 -23.43 -0.09
CA TYR A 154 8.90 -23.86 -0.82
C TYR A 154 10.14 -24.03 0.08
N TYR A 155 10.28 -23.17 1.11
CA TYR A 155 11.40 -23.16 2.04
C TYR A 155 11.41 -24.37 2.99
N LEU A 156 10.31 -25.13 3.11
CA LEU A 156 10.21 -26.29 4.00
C LEU A 156 10.87 -27.54 3.44
N HIS A 157 10.98 -27.64 2.11
CA HIS A 157 11.31 -28.92 1.46
C HIS A 157 12.33 -28.81 0.33
N LYS A 158 12.89 -27.64 0.06
CA LYS A 158 13.79 -27.40 -1.09
C LYS A 158 15.06 -26.70 -0.66
N SER A 159 16.17 -27.06 -1.30
CA SER A 159 17.40 -26.29 -1.22
C SER A 159 17.22 -24.93 -1.94
N TYR A 160 18.10 -23.99 -1.61
CA TYR A 160 18.12 -22.68 -2.27
C TYR A 160 18.20 -22.79 -3.80
N ALA A 161 19.05 -23.69 -4.31
CA ALA A 161 19.19 -23.90 -5.74
C ALA A 161 17.90 -24.37 -6.40
N GLU A 162 17.20 -25.32 -5.77
CA GLU A 162 15.96 -25.89 -6.31
C GLU A 162 14.83 -24.86 -6.41
N TRP A 163 14.59 -24.08 -5.34
CA TRP A 163 13.51 -23.11 -5.40
C TRP A 163 13.84 -21.90 -6.28
N ALA A 164 15.14 -21.55 -6.42
CA ALA A 164 15.55 -20.50 -7.33
C ALA A 164 15.42 -20.91 -8.79
N ASP A 165 15.71 -22.19 -9.13
CA ASP A 165 15.43 -22.74 -10.45
C ASP A 165 13.93 -22.73 -10.76
N GLU A 166 13.10 -23.13 -9.80
CA GLU A 166 11.64 -23.05 -9.92
C GLU A 166 11.14 -21.61 -10.11
N ALA A 167 11.70 -20.65 -9.37
CA ALA A 167 11.36 -19.23 -9.52
C ALA A 167 11.63 -18.73 -10.94
N VAL A 168 12.80 -19.06 -11.50
CA VAL A 168 13.16 -18.68 -12.87
C VAL A 168 12.21 -19.32 -13.89
N GLU A 169 11.86 -20.59 -13.71
CA GLU A 169 10.91 -21.31 -14.57
C GLU A 169 9.52 -20.66 -14.52
N ARG A 170 9.00 -20.36 -13.33
CA ARG A 170 7.68 -19.75 -13.14
C ARG A 170 7.60 -18.34 -13.75
N VAL A 171 8.62 -17.50 -13.50
CA VAL A 171 8.68 -16.15 -14.07
C VAL A 171 8.74 -16.22 -15.60
N GLY A 172 9.56 -17.11 -16.16
CA GLY A 172 9.64 -17.32 -17.60
C GLY A 172 8.31 -17.77 -18.22
N ALA A 173 7.63 -18.73 -17.59
CA ALA A 173 6.33 -19.22 -18.06
C ALA A 173 5.25 -18.13 -18.04
N VAL A 174 5.17 -17.32 -16.97
CA VAL A 174 4.25 -16.19 -16.93
C VAL A 174 4.58 -15.18 -18.04
N LYS A 175 5.87 -14.79 -18.17
CA LYS A 175 6.30 -13.82 -19.20
C LYS A 175 5.97 -14.28 -20.62
N GLU A 176 6.18 -15.55 -20.93
CA GLU A 176 5.84 -16.13 -22.21
C GLU A 176 4.34 -16.09 -22.46
N ALA A 177 3.53 -16.49 -21.48
CA ALA A 177 2.08 -16.61 -21.61
C ALA A 177 1.36 -15.25 -21.73
N VAL A 178 1.79 -14.22 -20.98
CA VAL A 178 1.16 -12.89 -21.03
C VAL A 178 1.73 -12.02 -22.17
N GLY A 179 2.91 -12.38 -22.70
CA GLY A 179 3.55 -11.69 -23.82
C GLY A 179 4.12 -10.30 -23.48
N LYS A 180 4.40 -9.51 -24.52
CA LYS A 180 5.06 -8.19 -24.39
C LYS A 180 4.12 -7.07 -23.92
N GLY A 181 2.82 -7.25 -24.04
CA GLY A 181 1.80 -6.24 -23.69
C GLY A 181 1.54 -6.12 -22.19
N VAL A 182 2.07 -7.03 -21.38
CA VAL A 182 1.86 -7.07 -19.94
C VAL A 182 3.22 -7.02 -19.22
N ASP A 183 3.36 -6.04 -18.32
CA ASP A 183 4.51 -5.96 -17.42
C ASP A 183 4.39 -7.01 -16.32
N ILE A 184 5.49 -7.67 -15.98
CA ILE A 184 5.57 -8.59 -14.86
C ILE A 184 6.31 -7.94 -13.70
N CYS A 185 5.74 -8.02 -12.51
CA CYS A 185 6.28 -7.50 -11.27
C CYS A 185 6.56 -8.70 -10.36
N VAL A 186 7.82 -8.88 -9.96
CA VAL A 186 8.24 -10.06 -9.19
C VAL A 186 8.46 -9.67 -7.75
N GLU A 187 7.74 -10.28 -6.85
CA GLU A 187 7.83 -10.08 -5.42
C GLU A 187 8.55 -11.24 -4.72
N ILE A 188 9.50 -10.92 -3.87
CA ILE A 188 10.23 -11.90 -3.05
C ILE A 188 9.73 -11.90 -1.60
N HIS A 189 9.11 -10.83 -1.18
CA HIS A 189 8.55 -10.72 0.16
C HIS A 189 9.61 -10.85 1.27
N ARG A 190 10.80 -10.28 1.05
CA ARG A 190 11.89 -10.12 2.04
C ARG A 190 12.61 -11.39 2.49
N GLN A 191 12.39 -12.50 1.83
CA GLN A 191 12.81 -13.84 2.30
C GLN A 191 14.25 -14.21 1.96
N MET A 192 15.04 -13.28 1.38
CA MET A 192 16.40 -13.58 0.94
C MET A 192 17.46 -12.74 1.65
N SER A 193 18.66 -13.31 1.73
CA SER A 193 19.87 -12.54 2.00
C SER A 193 20.25 -11.67 0.78
N PRO A 194 21.11 -10.65 0.94
CA PRO A 194 21.59 -9.87 -0.19
C PRO A 194 22.25 -10.71 -1.29
N ALA A 195 23.03 -11.74 -0.91
CA ALA A 195 23.69 -12.63 -1.87
C ALA A 195 22.69 -13.44 -2.69
N GLU A 196 21.67 -13.99 -2.06
CA GLU A 196 20.58 -14.72 -2.72
C GLU A 196 19.75 -13.81 -3.61
N SER A 197 19.45 -12.60 -3.15
CA SER A 197 18.72 -11.58 -3.92
C SER A 197 19.44 -11.21 -5.21
N ILE A 198 20.76 -10.99 -5.13
CA ILE A 198 21.60 -10.68 -6.29
C ILE A 198 21.65 -11.85 -7.27
N TRP A 199 21.86 -13.06 -6.75
CA TRP A 199 21.98 -14.25 -7.59
C TRP A 199 20.67 -14.58 -8.33
N LEU A 200 19.54 -14.51 -7.66
CA LEU A 200 18.23 -14.72 -8.29
C LEU A 200 17.92 -13.56 -9.25
N GLY A 201 18.11 -12.31 -8.82
CA GLY A 201 17.84 -11.13 -9.61
C GLY A 201 18.53 -11.20 -10.98
N ARG A 202 19.83 -11.52 -11.02
CA ARG A 202 20.59 -11.70 -12.26
C ARG A 202 20.02 -12.77 -13.20
N ARG A 203 19.46 -13.84 -12.65
CA ARG A 203 18.82 -14.89 -13.45
C ARG A 203 17.45 -14.47 -14.00
N LEU A 204 16.76 -13.55 -13.32
CA LEU A 204 15.48 -13.00 -13.76
C LEU A 204 15.61 -11.86 -14.78
N GLU A 205 16.77 -11.23 -14.92
CA GLU A 205 17.02 -10.11 -15.86
C GLU A 205 16.56 -10.41 -17.29
N GLN A 206 16.76 -11.65 -17.77
CA GLN A 206 16.36 -12.09 -19.10
C GLN A 206 14.87 -11.93 -19.41
N PHE A 207 14.01 -11.84 -18.38
CA PHE A 207 12.55 -11.70 -18.53
C PHE A 207 12.10 -10.23 -18.49
N ASN A 208 13.00 -9.28 -18.20
CA ASN A 208 12.71 -7.86 -18.09
C ASN A 208 11.54 -7.57 -17.12
N PRO A 209 11.59 -7.96 -15.84
CA PRO A 209 10.57 -7.55 -14.89
C PRO A 209 10.50 -6.03 -14.77
N PHE A 210 9.28 -5.51 -14.59
CA PHE A 210 9.07 -4.08 -14.36
C PHE A 210 9.71 -3.63 -13.06
N PHE A 211 9.62 -4.47 -12.03
CA PHE A 211 10.37 -4.33 -10.79
C PHE A 211 10.62 -5.68 -10.11
N TYR A 212 11.59 -5.66 -9.19
CA TYR A 212 11.94 -6.71 -8.26
C TYR A 212 11.66 -6.19 -6.84
N GLU A 213 10.56 -6.67 -6.25
CA GLU A 213 10.01 -6.11 -5.02
C GLU A 213 10.57 -6.83 -3.81
N ASP A 214 10.95 -6.03 -2.81
CA ASP A 214 11.38 -6.46 -1.49
C ASP A 214 12.23 -7.73 -1.52
N PRO A 215 13.36 -7.74 -2.27
CA PRO A 215 14.17 -8.94 -2.38
C PRO A 215 14.79 -9.39 -1.05
N MET A 216 15.01 -8.45 -0.13
CA MET A 216 15.53 -8.67 1.21
C MET A 216 14.81 -7.75 2.23
N LEU A 217 15.04 -7.97 3.53
CA LEU A 217 14.56 -7.05 4.57
C LEU A 217 15.04 -5.61 4.33
N PRO A 218 14.16 -4.60 4.49
CA PRO A 218 14.50 -3.21 4.20
C PRO A 218 15.32 -2.54 5.31
N ASP A 219 15.60 -3.23 6.40
CA ASP A 219 16.24 -2.68 7.62
C ASP A 219 17.64 -2.13 7.38
N SER A 220 18.27 -2.47 6.24
CA SER A 220 19.58 -1.96 5.85
C SER A 220 19.55 -1.37 4.43
N PRO A 221 19.29 -0.06 4.29
CA PRO A 221 19.33 0.61 2.98
C PRO A 221 20.67 0.43 2.25
N ALA A 222 21.79 0.38 2.97
CA ALA A 222 23.10 0.14 2.37
C ALA A 222 23.20 -1.24 1.71
N ARG A 223 22.63 -2.29 2.32
CA ARG A 223 22.60 -3.63 1.74
C ARG A 223 21.60 -3.75 0.58
N MET A 224 20.49 -3.04 0.67
CA MET A 224 19.56 -2.95 -0.46
C MET A 224 20.21 -2.24 -1.64
N ALA A 225 21.06 -1.22 -1.40
CA ALA A 225 21.86 -0.57 -2.45
C ALA A 225 22.82 -1.56 -3.12
N ASP A 226 23.48 -2.46 -2.36
CA ASP A 226 24.32 -3.52 -2.96
C ASP A 226 23.51 -4.41 -3.92
N VAL A 227 22.24 -4.71 -3.60
CA VAL A 227 21.36 -5.47 -4.49
C VAL A 227 20.97 -4.65 -5.72
N GLN A 228 20.59 -3.38 -5.53
CA GLN A 228 20.24 -2.45 -6.63
C GLN A 228 21.40 -2.28 -7.61
N ASP A 229 22.62 -2.16 -7.13
CA ASP A 229 23.81 -1.95 -7.96
C ASP A 229 24.23 -3.21 -8.73
N GLN A 230 23.90 -4.39 -8.22
CA GLN A 230 24.34 -5.66 -8.81
C GLN A 230 23.27 -6.39 -9.62
N CYS A 231 22.04 -5.89 -9.65
CA CYS A 231 20.94 -6.40 -10.48
C CYS A 231 20.50 -5.32 -11.47
N ASN A 232 20.28 -5.69 -12.73
CA ASN A 232 19.73 -4.76 -13.74
C ASN A 232 18.20 -4.67 -13.74
N ILE A 233 17.54 -5.28 -12.74
CA ILE A 233 16.10 -5.14 -12.54
C ILE A 233 15.87 -3.98 -11.55
N PRO A 234 14.96 -3.03 -11.86
CA PRO A 234 14.63 -1.97 -10.92
C PRO A 234 14.08 -2.54 -9.60
N ILE A 235 14.68 -2.15 -8.47
CA ILE A 235 14.18 -2.53 -7.14
C ILE A 235 12.99 -1.66 -6.75
N ALA A 236 11.95 -2.29 -6.18
CA ALA A 236 10.82 -1.61 -5.55
C ALA A 236 10.77 -2.01 -4.07
N THR A 237 10.76 -1.03 -3.16
CA THR A 237 10.71 -1.30 -1.71
C THR A 237 10.17 -0.10 -0.93
N GLY A 238 9.82 -0.31 0.34
CA GLY A 238 9.42 0.75 1.27
C GLY A 238 8.07 0.53 1.94
N GLU A 239 7.35 -0.54 1.69
CA GLU A 239 6.02 -0.82 2.27
C GLU A 239 6.03 -0.93 3.81
N ARG A 240 7.20 -1.21 4.41
CA ARG A 240 7.36 -1.31 5.88
C ARG A 240 7.85 -0.02 6.51
N PHE A 241 8.20 1.00 5.73
CA PHE A 241 8.63 2.29 6.24
C PHE A 241 7.43 3.15 6.63
N THR A 242 7.57 3.80 7.76
CA THR A 242 6.46 4.50 8.42
C THR A 242 6.63 6.01 8.43
N THR A 243 7.81 6.51 8.10
CA THR A 243 8.17 7.92 8.22
C THR A 243 8.97 8.43 7.02
N ILE A 244 8.91 9.74 6.80
CA ILE A 244 9.75 10.44 5.81
C ILE A 244 11.25 10.22 6.06
N PHE A 245 11.65 9.98 7.32
CA PHE A 245 13.06 9.82 7.71
C PHE A 245 13.63 8.48 7.25
N GLU A 246 12.83 7.41 7.27
CA GLU A 246 13.21 6.09 6.76
C GLU A 246 13.32 6.14 5.22
N PHE A 247 12.37 6.80 4.55
CA PHE A 247 12.42 7.00 3.10
C PHE A 247 13.61 7.88 2.69
N GLU A 248 13.98 8.89 3.49
CA GLU A 248 15.18 9.70 3.23
C GLU A 248 16.44 8.83 3.20
N GLN A 249 16.60 7.94 4.19
CA GLN A 249 17.75 7.03 4.24
C GLN A 249 17.80 6.08 3.04
N LEU A 250 16.65 5.53 2.63
CA LEU A 250 16.56 4.68 1.44
C LEU A 250 16.97 5.44 0.17
N LEU A 251 16.45 6.66 0.00
CA LEU A 251 16.72 7.51 -1.15
C LEU A 251 18.17 8.03 -1.16
N ALA A 252 18.74 8.36 0.00
CA ALA A 252 20.12 8.79 0.13
C ALA A 252 21.12 7.67 -0.22
N ALA A 253 20.77 6.43 0.12
CA ALA A 253 21.57 5.25 -0.23
C ALA A 253 21.47 4.83 -1.71
N ASN A 254 20.60 5.45 -2.52
CA ASN A 254 20.24 5.03 -3.90
C ASN A 254 19.82 3.54 -3.96
N ALA A 255 19.11 3.07 -2.97
CA ALA A 255 18.82 1.66 -2.75
C ALA A 255 17.59 1.14 -3.51
N THR A 256 16.94 1.99 -4.32
CA THR A 256 15.69 1.64 -4.99
C THR A 256 15.46 2.46 -6.24
N SER A 257 14.73 1.90 -7.19
CA SER A 257 14.24 2.58 -8.40
C SER A 257 12.76 3.00 -8.28
N TYR A 258 12.00 2.34 -7.40
CA TYR A 258 10.61 2.65 -7.08
C TYR A 258 10.42 2.62 -5.57
N ILE A 259 9.77 3.65 -5.02
CA ILE A 259 9.36 3.63 -3.61
C ILE A 259 7.91 3.18 -3.47
N ARG A 260 7.63 2.46 -2.37
CA ARG A 260 6.32 1.87 -2.08
C ARG A 260 5.75 2.34 -0.72
N PRO A 261 5.42 3.64 -0.57
CA PRO A 261 4.80 4.09 0.66
C PRO A 261 3.38 3.52 0.80
N ASP A 262 3.02 3.06 2.00
CA ASP A 262 1.66 2.69 2.36
C ASP A 262 0.97 3.89 3.01
N LEU A 263 -0.11 4.39 2.40
CA LEU A 263 -0.82 5.58 2.90
C LEU A 263 -1.43 5.35 4.28
N CYS A 264 -1.81 4.11 4.58
CA CYS A 264 -2.40 3.77 5.86
C CYS A 264 -1.36 3.49 6.95
N LEU A 265 -0.06 3.61 6.62
CA LEU A 265 1.06 3.36 7.52
C LEU A 265 2.09 4.50 7.56
N CYS A 266 2.28 5.22 6.46
CA CYS A 266 3.33 6.24 6.31
C CYS A 266 2.80 7.67 6.50
N GLY A 267 1.93 7.88 7.51
CA GLY A 267 1.44 9.21 7.88
C GLY A 267 0.37 9.78 6.94
N GLY A 268 -0.42 8.91 6.32
CA GLY A 268 -1.56 9.31 5.50
C GLY A 268 -1.17 10.03 4.20
N LEU A 269 -2.09 10.81 3.70
CA LEU A 269 -1.88 11.64 2.51
C LEU A 269 -0.79 12.70 2.73
N SER A 270 -0.73 13.29 3.94
CA SER A 270 0.30 14.29 4.28
C SER A 270 1.71 13.72 4.24
N GLY A 271 1.91 12.53 4.84
CA GLY A 271 3.21 11.84 4.85
C GLY A 271 3.62 11.39 3.45
N CYS A 272 2.75 10.66 2.77
CA CYS A 272 3.05 10.09 1.46
C CYS A 272 3.25 11.16 0.36
N LYS A 273 2.57 12.31 0.44
CA LYS A 273 2.84 13.44 -0.45
C LYS A 273 4.26 13.98 -0.29
N LYS A 274 4.76 14.07 0.96
CA LYS A 274 6.15 14.48 1.24
C LYS A 274 7.15 13.44 0.72
N VAL A 275 6.88 12.16 0.95
CA VAL A 275 7.69 11.04 0.43
C VAL A 275 7.75 11.07 -1.10
N ALA A 276 6.61 11.29 -1.77
CA ALA A 276 6.55 11.40 -3.23
C ALA A 276 7.41 12.56 -3.76
N ALA A 277 7.37 13.74 -3.11
CA ALA A 277 8.18 14.90 -3.49
C ALA A 277 9.70 14.66 -3.29
N MET A 278 10.08 13.95 -2.22
CA MET A 278 11.48 13.56 -2.00
C MET A 278 11.98 12.62 -3.09
N ALA A 279 11.16 11.64 -3.50
CA ALA A 279 11.46 10.71 -4.57
C ALA A 279 11.52 11.40 -5.95
N GLU A 280 10.63 12.37 -6.21
CA GLU A 280 10.61 13.18 -7.43
C GLU A 280 11.95 13.90 -7.65
N ALA A 281 12.51 14.49 -6.58
CA ALA A 281 13.81 15.16 -6.62
C ALA A 281 14.98 14.21 -6.96
N LYS A 282 14.78 12.91 -6.86
CA LYS A 282 15.74 11.84 -7.24
C LYS A 282 15.37 11.12 -8.53
N HIS A 283 14.36 11.59 -9.27
CA HIS A 283 13.80 10.92 -10.46
C HIS A 283 13.27 9.50 -10.18
N ILE A 284 12.92 9.21 -8.94
CA ILE A 284 12.35 7.93 -8.49
C ILE A 284 10.83 8.02 -8.54
N LYS A 285 10.18 6.97 -9.02
CA LYS A 285 8.73 6.90 -9.13
C LYS A 285 8.11 6.21 -7.93
N VAL A 286 6.81 6.49 -7.73
CA VAL A 286 6.01 5.99 -6.62
C VAL A 286 5.06 4.90 -7.10
N ILE A 287 5.00 3.83 -6.32
CA ILE A 287 4.06 2.71 -6.46
C ILE A 287 3.45 2.49 -5.08
N PRO A 288 2.33 3.11 -4.70
CA PRO A 288 1.78 2.93 -3.37
C PRO A 288 1.49 1.46 -3.05
N HIS A 289 1.89 1.03 -1.85
CA HIS A 289 1.52 -0.27 -1.30
C HIS A 289 0.08 -0.23 -0.82
N ASN A 290 -0.77 -1.18 -1.27
CA ASN A 290 -2.20 -1.18 -0.97
C ASN A 290 -2.84 -2.58 -0.96
N PRO A 291 -2.53 -3.45 0.00
CA PRO A 291 -3.20 -4.74 0.18
C PRO A 291 -4.51 -4.61 0.99
N LEU A 292 -4.96 -3.40 1.25
CA LEU A 292 -5.96 -3.04 2.24
C LEU A 292 -7.39 -2.96 1.67
N SER A 293 -8.27 -2.13 2.28
CA SER A 293 -9.67 -1.99 1.87
C SER A 293 -9.86 -0.97 0.74
N PRO A 294 -11.07 -0.88 0.15
CA PRO A 294 -11.41 0.17 -0.81
C PRO A 294 -11.25 1.61 -0.30
N VAL A 295 -11.22 1.83 1.02
CA VAL A 295 -10.93 3.16 1.60
C VAL A 295 -9.47 3.54 1.34
N SER A 296 -8.55 2.61 1.60
CA SER A 296 -7.13 2.78 1.27
C SER A 296 -6.93 3.00 -0.24
N THR A 297 -7.61 2.22 -1.08
CA THR A 297 -7.55 2.39 -2.53
C THR A 297 -8.02 3.78 -2.96
N ALA A 298 -9.11 4.29 -2.39
CA ALA A 298 -9.57 5.64 -2.67
C ALA A 298 -8.53 6.70 -2.26
N ALA A 299 -7.92 6.56 -1.08
CA ALA A 299 -6.85 7.47 -0.63
C ALA A 299 -5.62 7.42 -1.56
N CYS A 300 -5.20 6.21 -1.99
CA CYS A 300 -4.12 6.05 -2.96
C CYS A 300 -4.44 6.76 -4.28
N VAL A 301 -5.66 6.57 -4.82
CA VAL A 301 -6.07 7.19 -6.08
C VAL A 301 -6.07 8.73 -5.99
N GLN A 302 -6.42 9.30 -4.83
CA GLN A 302 -6.33 10.76 -4.61
C GLN A 302 -4.86 11.25 -4.67
N LEU A 303 -3.93 10.52 -4.07
CA LEU A 303 -2.50 10.84 -4.15
C LEU A 303 -1.97 10.62 -5.58
N ASP A 304 -2.25 9.48 -6.18
CA ASP A 304 -1.76 9.11 -7.50
C ASP A 304 -2.21 10.08 -8.58
N ALA A 305 -3.42 10.62 -8.44
CA ALA A 305 -3.97 11.61 -9.37
C ALA A 305 -3.12 12.88 -9.40
N CYS A 306 -2.51 13.31 -8.29
CA CYS A 306 -1.85 14.61 -8.17
C CYS A 306 -0.31 14.58 -8.15
N ILE A 307 0.33 13.43 -7.93
CA ILE A 307 1.79 13.34 -7.95
C ILE A 307 2.32 13.14 -9.38
N PRO A 308 3.37 13.86 -9.83
CA PRO A 308 3.87 13.73 -11.20
C PRO A 308 4.66 12.43 -11.42
N ASN A 309 5.30 11.90 -10.39
CA ASN A 309 6.19 10.74 -10.44
C ASN A 309 5.51 9.39 -10.10
N PHE A 310 4.21 9.28 -10.29
CA PHE A 310 3.47 8.02 -10.20
C PHE A 310 3.90 7.01 -11.27
N ALA A 311 3.93 5.71 -10.94
CA ALA A 311 4.22 4.62 -11.87
C ALA A 311 3.07 3.62 -12.03
N LEU A 312 2.68 2.96 -10.96
CA LEU A 312 1.63 1.95 -10.90
C LEU A 312 0.92 2.01 -9.54
N GLN A 313 -0.34 1.57 -9.49
CA GLN A 313 -1.09 1.36 -8.26
C GLN A 313 -1.26 -0.13 -7.97
N GLU A 314 -0.99 -0.52 -6.76
CA GLU A 314 -1.31 -1.86 -6.27
C GLU A 314 -2.82 -2.05 -6.18
N TYR A 315 -3.32 -3.14 -6.76
CA TYR A 315 -4.72 -3.50 -6.73
C TYR A 315 -4.89 -4.99 -6.44
N THR A 316 -5.53 -5.31 -5.34
CA THR A 316 -5.69 -6.70 -4.88
C THR A 316 -7.07 -7.29 -5.21
N GLY A 317 -7.87 -6.57 -6.01
CA GLY A 317 -9.24 -6.95 -6.35
C GLY A 317 -10.26 -6.50 -5.29
N GLU A 318 -11.34 -5.88 -5.74
CA GLU A 318 -12.41 -5.35 -4.88
C GLU A 318 -13.81 -5.76 -5.38
N SER A 319 -13.87 -6.61 -6.40
CA SER A 319 -15.14 -7.08 -6.99
C SER A 319 -15.84 -8.16 -6.17
N GLU A 320 -15.15 -8.73 -5.19
CA GLU A 320 -15.65 -9.83 -4.38
C GLU A 320 -15.79 -9.44 -2.90
N PRO A 321 -16.77 -10.04 -2.18
CA PRO A 321 -16.87 -9.85 -0.73
C PRO A 321 -15.58 -10.30 0.00
N PRO A 322 -15.21 -9.63 1.11
CA PRO A 322 -15.98 -8.57 1.75
C PRO A 322 -15.79 -7.18 1.13
N LYS A 323 -14.75 -6.95 0.30
CA LYS A 323 -14.38 -5.62 -0.20
C LYS A 323 -15.49 -4.97 -1.05
N SER A 324 -16.16 -5.75 -1.91
CA SER A 324 -17.26 -5.26 -2.74
C SER A 324 -18.44 -4.69 -1.95
N ASP A 325 -18.60 -5.11 -0.69
CA ASP A 325 -19.73 -4.72 0.15
C ASP A 325 -19.50 -3.40 0.89
N LEU A 326 -18.24 -2.96 1.02
CA LEU A 326 -17.86 -1.86 1.91
C LEU A 326 -18.32 -0.49 1.45
N LEU A 327 -18.35 -0.27 0.14
CA LEU A 327 -18.76 1.00 -0.44
C LEU A 327 -20.18 0.93 -1.01
N VAL A 328 -20.94 2.02 -0.91
CA VAL A 328 -22.25 2.17 -1.57
C VAL A 328 -22.10 2.05 -3.08
N LYS A 329 -21.04 2.65 -3.62
CA LYS A 329 -20.64 2.54 -5.02
C LYS A 329 -19.15 2.18 -5.09
N PRO A 330 -18.79 1.02 -5.65
CA PRO A 330 -17.39 0.64 -5.84
C PRO A 330 -16.63 1.64 -6.71
N LEU A 331 -15.31 1.71 -6.51
CA LEU A 331 -14.43 2.44 -7.41
C LEU A 331 -14.49 1.81 -8.81
N GLU A 332 -14.55 2.64 -9.84
CA GLU A 332 -14.64 2.18 -11.21
C GLU A 332 -13.28 1.69 -11.71
N LEU A 333 -13.17 0.37 -11.93
CA LEU A 333 -12.02 -0.25 -12.58
C LEU A 333 -12.40 -0.65 -14.00
N LYS A 334 -11.64 -0.16 -14.97
CA LYS A 334 -11.84 -0.49 -16.38
C LYS A 334 -10.51 -0.71 -17.09
N ASP A 335 -10.39 -1.82 -17.80
CA ASP A 335 -9.20 -2.17 -18.60
C ASP A 335 -7.87 -2.03 -17.80
N GLY A 336 -7.87 -2.45 -16.52
CA GLY A 336 -6.71 -2.36 -15.64
C GLY A 336 -6.39 -0.95 -15.11
N TYR A 337 -7.33 0.00 -15.24
CA TYR A 337 -7.21 1.37 -14.72
C TYR A 337 -8.35 1.71 -13.77
N LEU A 338 -8.04 2.36 -12.67
CA LEU A 338 -9.03 3.01 -11.80
C LEU A 338 -9.33 4.42 -12.33
N THR A 339 -10.62 4.76 -12.42
CA THR A 339 -11.07 6.13 -12.69
C THR A 339 -10.84 6.99 -11.45
N VAL A 340 -10.33 8.20 -11.63
CA VAL A 340 -10.14 9.13 -10.51
C VAL A 340 -11.51 9.66 -10.06
N PRO A 341 -11.92 9.45 -8.78
CA PRO A 341 -13.21 9.91 -8.27
C PRO A 341 -13.30 11.44 -8.28
N GLU A 342 -14.43 11.98 -8.74
CA GLU A 342 -14.67 13.44 -8.80
C GLU A 342 -15.49 13.98 -7.63
N GLY A 343 -15.97 13.10 -6.74
CA GLY A 343 -16.74 13.48 -5.56
C GLY A 343 -15.88 14.16 -4.50
N PRO A 344 -16.51 14.93 -3.57
CA PRO A 344 -15.81 15.61 -2.49
C PRO A 344 -15.05 14.65 -1.57
N GLY A 345 -13.92 15.10 -1.04
CA GLY A 345 -13.08 14.31 -0.15
C GLY A 345 -12.40 13.15 -0.88
N LEU A 346 -12.52 11.95 -0.34
CA LEU A 346 -12.07 10.69 -0.97
C LEU A 346 -12.90 10.31 -2.20
N GLY A 347 -14.11 10.91 -2.36
CA GLY A 347 -15.03 10.58 -3.44
C GLY A 347 -15.75 9.25 -3.28
N ILE A 348 -15.83 8.72 -2.06
CA ILE A 348 -16.48 7.46 -1.70
C ILE A 348 -17.48 7.63 -0.56
N GLU A 349 -18.42 6.67 -0.45
CA GLU A 349 -19.38 6.57 0.63
C GLU A 349 -19.38 5.15 1.21
N LEU A 350 -19.28 5.03 2.54
CA LEU A 350 -19.33 3.73 3.21
C LEU A 350 -20.75 3.17 3.23
N ASN A 351 -20.86 1.88 3.01
CA ASN A 351 -22.08 1.13 3.28
C ASN A 351 -22.18 0.83 4.79
N GLU A 352 -23.01 1.58 5.49
CA GLU A 352 -23.18 1.47 6.95
C GLU A 352 -23.54 0.05 7.41
N ALA A 353 -24.35 -0.66 6.61
CA ALA A 353 -24.74 -2.03 6.94
C ALA A 353 -23.56 -3.01 6.87
N ALA A 354 -22.54 -2.71 6.04
CA ALA A 354 -21.36 -3.54 5.95
C ALA A 354 -20.46 -3.41 7.19
N LEU A 355 -20.42 -2.23 7.83
CA LEU A 355 -19.60 -2.00 9.03
C LEU A 355 -20.03 -2.85 10.23
N ALA A 356 -21.23 -3.41 10.22
CA ALA A 356 -21.71 -4.35 11.24
C ALA A 356 -21.12 -5.76 11.11
N LYS A 357 -20.34 -6.05 10.05
CA LYS A 357 -19.66 -7.35 9.91
C LYS A 357 -18.67 -7.55 11.06
N PRO A 358 -18.60 -8.80 11.59
CA PRO A 358 -17.65 -9.10 12.65
C PRO A 358 -16.21 -9.00 12.14
N GLU A 359 -15.33 -8.64 13.07
CA GLU A 359 -13.88 -8.76 12.87
C GLU A 359 -13.51 -10.21 12.51
N ASN A 360 -12.61 -10.35 11.54
CA ASN A 360 -11.95 -11.62 11.18
C ASN A 360 -10.43 -11.42 11.32
N PRO A 361 -9.92 -11.40 12.56
CA PRO A 361 -8.53 -11.06 12.81
C PRO A 361 -7.62 -12.09 12.17
N LYS A 362 -6.60 -11.60 11.47
CA LYS A 362 -5.54 -12.49 11.01
C LYS A 362 -4.73 -12.97 12.21
N ILE A 363 -4.58 -14.28 12.35
CA ILE A 363 -3.65 -14.86 13.29
C ILE A 363 -2.23 -14.54 12.83
N LEU A 364 -1.42 -14.00 13.73
CA LEU A 364 0.00 -13.81 13.48
C LEU A 364 0.64 -15.19 13.37
N ASP A 365 1.18 -15.48 12.23
CA ASP A 365 1.99 -16.67 11.98
C ASP A 365 3.29 -16.24 11.29
N THR A 366 4.32 -17.04 11.39
CA THR A 366 5.56 -16.87 10.66
C THR A 366 5.86 -18.17 9.90
N PRO A 367 6.41 -18.07 8.70
CA PRO A 367 6.92 -19.27 8.02
C PRO A 367 7.93 -20.00 8.91
N ILE A 368 7.91 -21.32 8.86
CA ILE A 368 8.83 -22.15 9.64
C ILE A 368 9.82 -22.80 8.69
N GLY A 369 11.11 -22.60 8.95
CA GLY A 369 12.18 -23.26 8.21
C GLY A 369 12.23 -24.77 8.46
N TYR A 370 12.98 -25.48 7.63
CA TYR A 370 13.14 -26.94 7.74
C TYR A 370 13.76 -27.39 9.07
N ASP A 371 14.46 -26.53 9.76
CA ASP A 371 15.08 -26.75 11.07
C ASP A 371 14.18 -26.31 12.25
N GLY A 372 12.95 -25.85 11.97
CA GLY A 372 12.00 -25.35 12.95
C GLY A 372 12.18 -23.88 13.33
N SER A 373 13.12 -23.16 12.70
CA SER A 373 13.30 -21.73 12.94
C SER A 373 12.18 -20.90 12.30
N GLY A 374 11.80 -19.79 12.96
CA GLY A 374 10.94 -18.78 12.34
C GLY A 374 11.69 -18.06 11.23
N GLN A 375 11.04 -17.90 10.08
CA GLN A 375 11.57 -17.20 8.92
C GLN A 375 10.90 -15.83 8.74
N ASP A 376 11.57 -14.93 8.04
CA ASP A 376 11.01 -13.63 7.69
C ASP A 376 9.80 -13.76 6.74
N ARG A 377 8.86 -12.80 6.88
CA ARG A 377 7.62 -12.76 6.12
C ARG A 377 7.44 -11.42 5.44
#